data_5e953b1156e742d9957077c2445664c8
#
_entry.id   5e953b1156e742d9957077c2445664c8
#
_cell.length_a   1.000
_cell.length_b   1.000
_cell.length_c   1.000
_cell.angle_alpha   90.00
_cell.angle_beta   90.00
_cell.angle_gamma   90.00
#
_symmetry.space_group_name_H-M   'P 1'
#
loop_
_entity.id
_entity.type
_entity.pdbx_description
1 polymer ?
#
loop_
_entity_poly.entity_id
_entity_poly.type
_entity_poly.pdbx_seq_one_letter_code
_entity_poly.pdbx_strand_id
1 'polypeptide(L)'
;LGHKRLVEIMNEKEVYYAKESLTDEEGMRLSDLEGEFMELNGWEAESDAATLLNGLGVSDEYHYELMGSLDAKIKIKVLLAQALFGNPDILLLDEPTNNLDYKSTRWLENFLLNFDNTVLIVSHDRHFLNNVCTHICDVDYGKIKLYVGNYEFWYESSQLLLQQQKDQNKKAEQKAKELQEFIARFSANK
;
A
#
# COMPACT_ATOMS: atom_id res chain seq x y z
N LEU A 1 -13.48 5.60 -11.82
CA LEU A 1 -13.85 4.22 -11.99
C LEU A 1 -12.61 3.33 -11.91
N GLY A 2 -12.53 2.49 -10.87
CA GLY A 2 -11.33 1.75 -10.51
C GLY A 2 -10.92 0.69 -11.52
N HIS A 3 -11.87 0.06 -12.19
CA HIS A 3 -11.62 -1.03 -13.13
C HIS A 3 -12.01 -0.61 -14.55
N LYS A 4 -11.03 -0.18 -15.36
CA LYS A 4 -11.27 0.34 -16.73
C LYS A 4 -12.05 -0.65 -17.60
N ARG A 5 -11.64 -1.94 -17.58
CA ARG A 5 -12.28 -2.96 -18.41
C ARG A 5 -13.76 -3.17 -18.06
N LEU A 6 -14.08 -3.17 -16.76
CA LEU A 6 -15.47 -3.29 -16.30
C LEU A 6 -16.35 -2.13 -16.83
N VAL A 7 -15.81 -0.91 -16.77
CA VAL A 7 -16.51 0.27 -17.32
C VAL A 7 -16.70 0.20 -18.81
N GLU A 8 -15.70 -0.26 -19.57
CA GLU A 8 -15.82 -0.48 -21.02
C GLU A 8 -16.94 -1.48 -21.33
N ILE A 9 -16.99 -2.60 -20.59
CA ILE A 9 -18.03 -3.61 -20.72
C ILE A 9 -19.41 -3.00 -20.43
N MET A 10 -19.55 -2.27 -19.31
CA MET A 10 -20.82 -1.62 -18.94
C MET A 10 -21.30 -0.69 -20.05
N ASN A 11 -20.43 0.19 -20.55
CA ASN A 11 -20.77 1.13 -21.61
C ASN A 11 -21.12 0.41 -22.94
N GLU A 12 -20.38 -0.64 -23.29
CA GLU A 12 -20.66 -1.42 -24.52
C GLU A 12 -22.00 -2.17 -24.40
N LYS A 13 -22.31 -2.75 -23.24
CA LYS A 13 -23.59 -3.38 -22.96
C LYS A 13 -24.76 -2.40 -23.06
N GLU A 14 -24.64 -1.18 -22.53
CA GLU A 14 -25.68 -0.16 -22.62
C GLU A 14 -26.01 0.18 -24.08
N VAL A 15 -24.99 0.25 -24.96
CA VAL A 15 -25.21 0.49 -26.39
C VAL A 15 -26.03 -0.64 -27.02
N TYR A 16 -25.76 -1.91 -26.66
CA TYR A 16 -26.53 -3.03 -27.20
C TYR A 16 -27.97 -3.08 -26.63
N TYR A 17 -28.15 -2.82 -25.35
CA TYR A 17 -29.48 -2.79 -24.72
C TYR A 17 -30.37 -1.66 -25.21
N ALA A 18 -29.80 -0.55 -25.71
CA ALA A 18 -30.56 0.54 -26.29
C ALA A 18 -31.09 0.25 -27.69
N LYS A 19 -30.70 -0.88 -28.34
CA LYS A 19 -31.14 -1.24 -29.67
C LYS A 19 -32.47 -1.99 -29.62
N GLU A 20 -33.38 -1.72 -30.55
CA GLU A 20 -34.65 -2.43 -30.69
C GLU A 20 -34.48 -3.88 -31.18
N SER A 21 -33.39 -4.16 -31.93
CA SER A 21 -33.02 -5.50 -32.39
C SER A 21 -31.52 -5.63 -32.55
N LEU A 22 -30.99 -6.79 -32.25
CA LEU A 22 -29.59 -7.15 -32.41
C LEU A 22 -29.41 -8.05 -33.64
N THR A 23 -28.28 -7.92 -34.32
CA THR A 23 -27.83 -8.92 -35.29
C THR A 23 -27.30 -10.15 -34.57
N ASP A 24 -27.13 -11.27 -35.27
CA ASP A 24 -26.55 -12.50 -34.67
C ASP A 24 -25.14 -12.26 -34.10
N GLU A 25 -24.31 -11.47 -34.79
CA GLU A 25 -22.96 -11.09 -34.34
C GLU A 25 -22.99 -10.22 -33.07
N GLU A 26 -23.90 -9.26 -33.01
CA GLU A 26 -24.09 -8.40 -31.83
C GLU A 26 -24.63 -9.20 -30.62
N GLY A 27 -25.51 -10.16 -30.87
CA GLY A 27 -26.02 -11.06 -29.85
C GLY A 27 -24.91 -11.93 -29.27
N MET A 28 -24.03 -12.49 -30.11
CA MET A 28 -22.85 -13.24 -29.63
C MET A 28 -21.91 -12.33 -28.82
N ARG A 29 -21.62 -11.13 -29.32
CA ARG A 29 -20.76 -10.18 -28.60
C ARG A 29 -21.35 -9.78 -27.26
N LEU A 30 -22.64 -9.53 -27.15
CA LEU A 30 -23.31 -9.25 -25.87
C LEU A 30 -23.22 -10.42 -24.90
N SER A 31 -23.36 -11.65 -25.39
CA SER A 31 -23.19 -12.85 -24.56
C SER A 31 -21.76 -12.96 -24.00
N ASP A 32 -20.74 -12.68 -24.82
CA ASP A 32 -19.35 -12.67 -24.38
C ASP A 32 -19.11 -11.60 -23.31
N LEU A 33 -19.66 -10.39 -23.50
CA LEU A 33 -19.57 -9.30 -22.53
C LEU A 33 -20.28 -9.64 -21.21
N GLU A 34 -21.40 -10.35 -21.25
CA GLU A 34 -22.09 -10.84 -20.03
C GLU A 34 -21.23 -11.85 -19.26
N GLY A 35 -20.58 -12.76 -19.97
CA GLY A 35 -19.64 -13.72 -19.38
C GLY A 35 -18.48 -13.00 -18.69
N GLU A 36 -17.83 -12.07 -19.41
CA GLU A 36 -16.69 -11.28 -18.86
C GLU A 36 -17.13 -10.39 -17.70
N PHE A 37 -18.33 -9.79 -17.77
CA PHE A 37 -18.89 -8.99 -16.68
C PHE A 37 -19.11 -9.83 -15.41
N MET A 38 -19.57 -11.07 -15.56
CA MET A 38 -19.75 -11.99 -14.45
C MET A 38 -18.39 -12.40 -13.84
N GLU A 39 -17.39 -12.74 -14.67
CA GLU A 39 -16.04 -13.08 -14.23
C GLU A 39 -15.36 -11.96 -13.45
N LEU A 40 -15.63 -10.72 -13.82
CA LEU A 40 -15.13 -9.52 -13.15
C LEU A 40 -15.99 -9.08 -11.94
N ASN A 41 -16.94 -9.92 -11.50
CA ASN A 41 -17.87 -9.63 -10.41
C ASN A 41 -18.64 -8.30 -10.59
N GLY A 42 -19.02 -8.01 -11.84
CA GLY A 42 -19.59 -6.72 -12.21
C GLY A 42 -20.90 -6.36 -11.49
N TRP A 43 -21.68 -7.37 -11.07
CA TRP A 43 -22.94 -7.16 -10.35
C TRP A 43 -22.74 -6.57 -8.95
N GLU A 44 -21.63 -6.86 -8.29
CA GLU A 44 -21.31 -6.37 -6.95
C GLU A 44 -20.42 -5.12 -6.98
N ALA A 45 -19.90 -4.75 -8.14
CA ALA A 45 -18.91 -3.70 -8.31
C ALA A 45 -19.32 -2.33 -7.73
N GLU A 46 -20.60 -1.96 -7.87
CA GLU A 46 -21.11 -0.69 -7.33
C GLU A 46 -21.21 -0.75 -5.79
N SER A 47 -21.67 -1.87 -5.24
CA SER A 47 -21.73 -2.12 -3.80
C SER A 47 -20.36 -2.16 -3.16
N ASP A 48 -19.39 -2.81 -3.82
CA ASP A 48 -18.00 -2.87 -3.38
C ASP A 48 -17.36 -1.49 -3.38
N ALA A 49 -17.55 -0.73 -4.45
CA ALA A 49 -17.08 0.66 -4.52
C ALA A 49 -17.68 1.53 -3.42
N ALA A 50 -19.00 1.42 -3.16
CA ALA A 50 -19.66 2.15 -2.08
C ALA A 50 -19.11 1.76 -0.70
N THR A 51 -18.84 0.47 -0.48
CA THR A 51 -18.24 -0.03 0.77
C THR A 51 -16.85 0.55 1.01
N LEU A 52 -15.99 0.60 -0.03
CA LEU A 52 -14.66 1.21 0.05
C LEU A 52 -14.74 2.71 0.33
N LEU A 53 -15.60 3.43 -0.37
CA LEU A 53 -15.78 4.88 -0.20
C LEU A 53 -16.27 5.21 1.21
N ASN A 54 -17.31 4.52 1.69
CA ASN A 54 -17.86 4.70 3.04
C ASN A 54 -16.83 4.36 4.12
N GLY A 55 -16.08 3.29 3.95
CA GLY A 55 -15.00 2.91 4.86
C GLY A 55 -13.91 3.98 4.98
N LEU A 56 -13.57 4.64 3.89
CA LEU A 56 -12.63 5.76 3.85
C LEU A 56 -13.27 7.11 4.25
N GLY A 57 -14.54 7.09 4.67
CA GLY A 57 -15.25 8.29 5.16
C GLY A 57 -15.63 9.26 4.03
N VAL A 58 -15.97 8.73 2.85
CA VAL A 58 -16.64 9.47 1.77
C VAL A 58 -18.14 9.19 1.89
N SER A 59 -18.94 10.22 2.21
CA SER A 59 -20.37 10.07 2.38
C SER A 59 -21.10 9.76 1.07
N ASP A 60 -22.22 9.04 1.16
CA ASP A 60 -23.03 8.58 0.01
C ASP A 60 -23.43 9.74 -0.93
N GLU A 61 -23.60 10.95 -0.41
CA GLU A 61 -23.92 12.15 -1.19
C GLU A 61 -22.88 12.48 -2.28
N TYR A 62 -21.62 12.04 -2.09
CA TYR A 62 -20.51 12.27 -3.03
C TYR A 62 -20.30 11.13 -4.03
N HIS A 63 -20.96 9.97 -3.86
CA HIS A 63 -20.68 8.78 -4.67
C HIS A 63 -21.00 8.97 -6.16
N TYR A 64 -21.98 9.83 -6.47
CA TYR A 64 -22.39 10.11 -7.85
C TYR A 64 -21.92 11.49 -8.34
N GLU A 65 -21.14 12.21 -7.52
CA GLU A 65 -20.57 13.49 -7.90
C GLU A 65 -19.41 13.33 -8.88
N LEU A 66 -19.24 14.31 -9.76
CA LEU A 66 -18.08 14.34 -10.66
C LEU A 66 -16.81 14.63 -9.84
N MET A 67 -15.72 13.93 -10.15
CA MET A 67 -14.41 14.16 -9.51
C MET A 67 -13.98 15.65 -9.57
N GLY A 68 -14.41 16.39 -10.60
CA GLY A 68 -14.11 17.82 -10.75
C GLY A 68 -14.71 18.68 -9.63
N SER A 69 -15.91 18.35 -9.14
CA SER A 69 -16.65 19.10 -8.11
C SER A 69 -16.21 18.81 -6.69
N LEU A 70 -15.54 17.67 -6.44
CA LEU A 70 -15.11 17.26 -5.11
C LEU A 70 -13.95 18.12 -4.59
N ASP A 71 -13.88 18.30 -3.27
CA ASP A 71 -12.71 18.91 -2.64
C ASP A 71 -11.47 18.00 -2.68
N ALA A 72 -10.29 18.56 -2.45
CA ALA A 72 -9.02 17.84 -2.57
C ALA A 72 -8.91 16.65 -1.59
N LYS A 73 -9.49 16.76 -0.38
CA LYS A 73 -9.42 15.69 0.63
C LYS A 73 -10.28 14.50 0.23
N ILE A 74 -11.48 14.77 -0.28
CA ILE A 74 -12.39 13.73 -0.78
C ILE A 74 -11.78 13.06 -2.01
N LYS A 75 -11.20 13.83 -2.95
CA LYS A 75 -10.50 13.28 -4.12
C LYS A 75 -9.43 12.27 -3.75
N ILE A 76 -8.60 12.57 -2.75
CA ILE A 76 -7.54 11.64 -2.29
C ILE A 76 -8.15 10.34 -1.76
N LYS A 77 -9.21 10.41 -0.97
CA LYS A 77 -9.93 9.23 -0.47
C LYS A 77 -10.54 8.40 -1.61
N VAL A 78 -11.11 9.04 -2.61
CA VAL A 78 -11.65 8.36 -3.80
C VAL A 78 -10.55 7.68 -4.62
N LEU A 79 -9.38 8.32 -4.78
CA LEU A 79 -8.23 7.71 -5.45
C LEU A 79 -7.68 6.52 -4.67
N LEU A 80 -7.68 6.59 -3.33
CA LEU A 80 -7.32 5.46 -2.49
C LEU A 80 -8.34 4.31 -2.67
N ALA A 81 -9.64 4.59 -2.60
CA ALA A 81 -10.68 3.60 -2.88
C ALA A 81 -10.51 2.95 -4.26
N GLN A 82 -10.15 3.74 -5.27
CA GLN A 82 -9.84 3.25 -6.62
C GLN A 82 -8.66 2.26 -6.64
N ALA A 83 -7.61 2.54 -5.86
CA ALA A 83 -6.45 1.65 -5.77
C ALA A 83 -6.77 0.33 -5.05
N LEU A 84 -7.69 0.34 -4.09
CA LEU A 84 -8.13 -0.83 -3.33
C LEU A 84 -9.16 -1.69 -4.09
N PHE A 85 -9.84 -1.12 -5.09
CA PHE A 85 -10.93 -1.76 -5.80
C PHE A 85 -10.44 -2.90 -6.71
N GLY A 86 -11.20 -3.99 -6.76
CA GLY A 86 -10.95 -5.12 -7.67
C GLY A 86 -9.87 -6.08 -7.22
N ASN A 87 -9.49 -6.05 -5.94
CA ASN A 87 -8.53 -6.98 -5.31
C ASN A 87 -7.21 -7.16 -6.12
N PRO A 88 -6.43 -6.10 -6.34
CA PRO A 88 -5.23 -6.15 -7.16
C PRO A 88 -4.19 -7.13 -6.60
N ASP A 89 -3.43 -7.82 -7.47
CA ASP A 89 -2.37 -8.75 -7.07
C ASP A 89 -1.25 -8.07 -6.29
N ILE A 90 -0.97 -6.80 -6.61
CA ILE A 90 0.05 -5.98 -5.95
C ILE A 90 -0.53 -4.59 -5.69
N LEU A 91 -0.51 -4.20 -4.42
CA LEU A 91 -0.97 -2.89 -3.96
C LEU A 91 0.22 -2.06 -3.49
N LEU A 92 0.42 -0.89 -4.10
CA LEU A 92 1.49 0.05 -3.74
C LEU A 92 0.86 1.29 -3.11
N LEU A 93 1.18 1.55 -1.84
CA LEU A 93 0.63 2.66 -1.08
C LEU A 93 1.77 3.57 -0.58
N ASP A 94 1.68 4.85 -0.92
CA ASP A 94 2.61 5.87 -0.44
C ASP A 94 1.84 6.85 0.46
N GLU A 95 2.21 6.87 1.75
CA GLU A 95 1.57 7.68 2.80
C GLU A 95 0.03 7.58 2.83
N PRO A 96 -0.56 6.36 2.85
CA PRO A 96 -2.00 6.17 2.66
C PRO A 96 -2.86 6.73 3.81
N THR A 97 -2.28 6.96 4.98
CA THR A 97 -2.97 7.52 6.16
C THR A 97 -3.09 9.04 6.11
N ASN A 98 -2.32 9.71 5.22
CA ASN A 98 -2.42 11.15 5.05
C ASN A 98 -3.83 11.53 4.60
N ASN A 99 -4.40 12.53 5.27
CA ASN A 99 -5.77 13.03 5.06
C ASN A 99 -6.90 12.06 5.45
N LEU A 100 -6.60 10.96 6.15
CA LEU A 100 -7.59 10.11 6.79
C LEU A 100 -7.82 10.57 8.24
N ASP A 101 -9.05 10.50 8.70
CA ASP A 101 -9.36 10.59 10.11
C ASP A 101 -9.10 9.25 10.82
N TYR A 102 -9.16 9.23 12.13
CA TYR A 102 -8.91 8.03 12.93
C TYR A 102 -9.81 6.85 12.52
N LYS A 103 -11.09 7.10 12.24
CA LYS A 103 -12.04 6.04 11.88
C LYS A 103 -11.68 5.42 10.53
N SER A 104 -11.38 6.25 9.54
CA SER A 104 -10.96 5.81 8.19
C SER A 104 -9.61 5.09 8.22
N THR A 105 -8.65 5.55 9.06
CA THR A 105 -7.37 4.88 9.26
C THR A 105 -7.58 3.47 9.85
N ARG A 106 -8.39 3.33 10.89
CA ARG A 106 -8.71 2.02 11.49
C ARG A 106 -9.42 1.09 10.52
N TRP A 107 -10.29 1.63 9.68
CA TRP A 107 -10.93 0.86 8.64
C TRP A 107 -9.91 0.36 7.61
N LEU A 108 -8.98 1.22 7.16
CA LEU A 108 -7.91 0.85 6.24
C LEU A 108 -6.98 -0.22 6.84
N GLU A 109 -6.60 -0.10 8.11
CA GLU A 109 -5.84 -1.14 8.82
C GLU A 109 -6.55 -2.49 8.74
N ASN A 110 -7.84 -2.53 9.08
CA ASN A 110 -8.63 -3.77 9.03
C ASN A 110 -8.76 -4.31 7.60
N PHE A 111 -8.90 -3.45 6.60
CA PHE A 111 -8.94 -3.84 5.20
C PHE A 111 -7.62 -4.53 4.79
N LEU A 112 -6.48 -3.90 5.11
CA LEU A 112 -5.16 -4.42 4.74
C LEU A 112 -4.79 -5.71 5.50
N LEU A 113 -5.25 -5.89 6.74
CA LEU A 113 -5.07 -7.13 7.50
C LEU A 113 -5.80 -8.33 6.88
N ASN A 114 -6.89 -8.08 6.15
CA ASN A 114 -7.68 -9.10 5.46
C ASN A 114 -7.39 -9.15 3.95
N PHE A 115 -6.37 -8.44 3.49
CA PHE A 115 -6.00 -8.41 2.08
C PHE A 115 -5.02 -9.55 1.79
N ASP A 116 -5.42 -10.49 0.93
CA ASP A 116 -4.69 -11.74 0.69
C ASP A 116 -3.45 -11.58 -0.18
N ASN A 117 -3.38 -10.49 -0.97
CA ASN A 117 -2.33 -10.27 -1.94
C ASN A 117 -1.16 -9.43 -1.38
N THR A 118 -0.18 -9.14 -2.22
CA THR A 118 1.01 -8.40 -1.80
C THR A 118 0.74 -6.91 -1.65
N VAL A 119 1.09 -6.36 -0.47
CA VAL A 119 1.02 -4.91 -0.21
C VAL A 119 2.40 -4.37 0.11
N LEU A 120 2.78 -3.29 -0.58
CA LEU A 120 3.97 -2.51 -0.27
C LEU A 120 3.55 -1.12 0.20
N ILE A 121 3.94 -0.76 1.42
CA ILE A 121 3.54 0.49 2.07
C ILE A 121 4.78 1.32 2.39
N VAL A 122 4.74 2.60 2.03
CA VAL A 122 5.65 3.63 2.53
C VAL A 122 4.86 4.53 3.46
N SER A 123 5.28 4.68 4.72
CA SER A 123 4.60 5.57 5.67
C SER A 123 5.53 6.02 6.79
N HIS A 124 5.26 7.21 7.33
CA HIS A 124 5.87 7.74 8.55
C HIS A 124 5.04 7.44 9.81
N ASP A 125 3.82 6.93 9.65
CA ASP A 125 2.96 6.52 10.76
C ASP A 125 3.39 5.15 11.31
N ARG A 126 4.18 5.20 12.39
CA ARG A 126 4.73 4.02 13.04
C ARG A 126 3.65 3.10 13.60
N HIS A 127 2.56 3.68 14.09
CA HIS A 127 1.44 2.90 14.65
C HIS A 127 0.73 2.12 13.54
N PHE A 128 0.46 2.77 12.42
CA PHE A 128 -0.11 2.13 11.25
C PHE A 128 0.78 0.99 10.74
N LEU A 129 2.08 1.25 10.52
CA LEU A 129 3.04 0.22 10.10
C LEU A 129 3.10 -0.96 11.08
N ASN A 130 3.08 -0.67 12.37
CA ASN A 130 3.14 -1.71 13.41
C ASN A 130 1.91 -2.62 13.39
N ASN A 131 0.74 -2.08 13.04
CA ASN A 131 -0.51 -2.83 13.00
C ASN A 131 -0.66 -3.68 11.74
N VAL A 132 -0.18 -3.20 10.57
CA VAL A 132 -0.47 -3.85 9.28
C VAL A 132 0.71 -4.61 8.67
N CYS A 133 1.97 -4.23 8.99
CA CYS A 133 3.13 -4.83 8.33
C CYS A 133 3.57 -6.12 9.01
N THR A 134 3.82 -7.15 8.20
CA THR A 134 4.44 -8.43 8.59
C THR A 134 5.95 -8.44 8.33
N HIS A 135 6.42 -7.53 7.49
CA HIS A 135 7.83 -7.36 7.12
C HIS A 135 8.16 -5.87 7.02
N ILE A 136 9.38 -5.51 7.41
CA ILE A 136 9.91 -4.16 7.25
C ILE A 136 11.08 -4.19 6.27
N CYS A 137 10.99 -3.34 5.26
CA CYS A 137 12.04 -3.13 4.27
C CYS A 137 12.81 -1.85 4.63
N ASP A 138 14.05 -2.01 5.10
CA ASP A 138 14.93 -0.91 5.47
C ASP A 138 15.84 -0.56 4.29
N VAL A 139 15.78 0.70 3.86
CA VAL A 139 16.56 1.22 2.72
C VAL A 139 17.59 2.21 3.26
N ASP A 140 18.83 1.76 3.43
CA ASP A 140 19.91 2.57 3.97
C ASP A 140 21.23 2.38 3.20
N TYR A 141 21.99 3.47 2.99
CA TYR A 141 23.27 3.47 2.27
C TYR A 141 23.26 2.72 0.93
N GLY A 142 22.17 2.83 0.15
CA GLY A 142 22.02 2.16 -1.15
C GLY A 142 21.84 0.65 -1.06
N LYS A 143 21.50 0.13 0.12
CA LYS A 143 21.21 -1.29 0.36
C LYS A 143 19.78 -1.45 0.87
N ILE A 144 19.17 -2.54 0.48
CA ILE A 144 17.84 -2.93 0.93
C ILE A 144 18.01 -4.14 1.85
N LYS A 145 17.44 -4.07 3.05
CA LYS A 145 17.39 -5.17 4.01
C LYS A 145 15.96 -5.45 4.38
N LEU A 146 15.55 -6.70 4.28
CA LEU A 146 14.23 -7.16 4.67
C LEU A 146 14.29 -7.80 6.05
N TYR A 147 13.41 -7.36 6.94
CA TYR A 147 13.24 -7.90 8.29
C TYR A 147 11.85 -8.51 8.40
N VAL A 148 11.78 -9.70 8.96
CA VAL A 148 10.51 -10.36 9.30
C VAL A 148 10.04 -9.83 10.65
N GLY A 149 8.80 -9.36 10.73
CA GLY A 149 8.20 -8.76 11.90
C GLY A 149 7.59 -7.39 11.61
N ASN A 150 6.97 -6.80 12.63
CA ASN A 150 6.36 -5.48 12.55
C ASN A 150 7.40 -4.35 12.79
N TYR A 151 6.93 -3.10 12.77
CA TYR A 151 7.79 -1.93 12.94
C TYR A 151 8.53 -1.93 14.30
N GLU A 152 7.86 -2.29 15.39
CA GLU A 152 8.45 -2.30 16.73
C GLU A 152 9.60 -3.31 16.83
N PHE A 153 9.39 -4.52 16.34
CA PHE A 153 10.42 -5.55 16.31
C PHE A 153 11.65 -5.12 15.47
N TRP A 154 11.43 -4.53 14.32
CA TRP A 154 12.51 -3.98 13.49
C TRP A 154 13.27 -2.87 14.22
N TYR A 155 12.55 -1.94 14.86
CA TYR A 155 13.15 -0.81 15.57
C TYR A 155 14.04 -1.28 16.71
N GLU A 156 13.56 -2.17 17.59
CA GLU A 156 14.33 -2.75 18.68
C GLU A 156 15.56 -3.50 18.18
N SER A 157 15.40 -4.34 17.16
CA SER A 157 16.49 -5.09 16.55
C SER A 157 17.56 -4.17 15.94
N SER A 158 17.15 -3.10 15.27
CA SER A 158 18.04 -2.11 14.66
C SER A 158 18.84 -1.32 15.71
N GLN A 159 18.21 -0.94 16.83
CA GLN A 159 18.86 -0.27 17.94
C GLN A 159 19.92 -1.17 18.60
N LEU A 160 19.60 -2.45 18.80
CA LEU A 160 20.55 -3.41 19.35
C LEU A 160 21.78 -3.58 18.46
N LEU A 161 21.59 -3.71 17.14
CA LEU A 161 22.69 -3.81 16.17
C LEU A 161 23.57 -2.55 16.18
N LEU A 162 22.97 -1.37 16.20
CA LEU A 162 23.70 -0.11 16.30
C LEU A 162 24.52 0.00 17.58
N GLN A 163 23.97 -0.44 18.71
CA GLN A 163 24.69 -0.46 19.97
C GLN A 163 25.88 -1.42 19.91
N GLN A 164 25.69 -2.62 19.39
CA GLN A 164 26.77 -3.59 19.21
C GLN A 164 27.90 -3.06 18.31
N GLN A 165 27.57 -2.39 17.22
CA GLN A 165 28.56 -1.76 16.32
C GLN A 165 29.33 -0.66 17.04
N LYS A 166 28.68 0.21 17.80
CA LYS A 166 29.34 1.24 18.61
C LYS A 166 30.31 0.64 19.62
N ASP A 167 29.90 -0.43 20.32
CA ASP A 167 30.74 -1.09 21.30
C ASP A 167 31.95 -1.79 20.66
N GLN A 168 31.77 -2.40 19.48
CA GLN A 168 32.87 -2.99 18.69
C GLN A 168 33.86 -1.91 18.23
N ASN A 169 33.37 -0.79 17.69
CA ASN A 169 34.22 0.31 17.25
C ASN A 169 35.01 0.89 18.42
N LYS A 170 34.36 1.11 19.56
CA LYS A 170 35.04 1.60 20.77
C LYS A 170 36.16 0.66 21.25
N LYS A 171 35.91 -0.66 21.24
CA LYS A 171 36.94 -1.66 21.58
C LYS A 171 38.08 -1.65 20.55
N ALA A 172 37.78 -1.52 19.27
CA ALA A 172 38.81 -1.45 18.21
C ALA A 172 39.67 -0.18 18.34
N GLU A 173 39.07 0.98 18.64
CA GLU A 173 39.78 2.22 18.91
C GLU A 173 40.68 2.15 20.13
N GLN A 174 40.20 1.56 21.24
CA GLN A 174 41.01 1.35 22.45
C GLN A 174 42.22 0.46 22.13
N LYS A 175 42.01 -0.66 21.43
CA LYS A 175 43.08 -1.56 21.05
C LYS A 175 44.11 -0.91 20.12
N ALA A 176 43.64 -0.09 19.17
CA ALA A 176 44.52 0.68 18.29
C ALA A 176 45.38 1.66 19.10
N LYS A 177 44.79 2.35 20.08
CA LYS A 177 45.51 3.29 20.96
C LYS A 177 46.55 2.60 21.83
N GLU A 178 46.20 1.46 22.45
CA GLU A 178 47.14 0.63 23.24
C GLU A 178 48.34 0.16 22.40
N LEU A 179 48.09 -0.26 21.16
CA LEU A 179 49.16 -0.66 20.21
C LEU A 179 50.04 0.51 19.82
N GLN A 180 49.48 1.71 19.59
CA GLN A 180 50.24 2.90 19.32
C GLN A 180 51.12 3.32 20.47
N GLU A 181 50.61 3.30 21.71
CA GLU A 181 51.38 3.56 22.93
C GLU A 181 52.50 2.54 23.13
N PHE A 182 52.23 1.27 22.88
CA PHE A 182 53.23 0.22 22.90
C PHE A 182 54.36 0.46 21.91
N ILE A 183 54.04 0.75 20.66
CA ILE A 183 55.05 1.09 19.61
C ILE A 183 55.88 2.33 20.02
N ALA A 184 55.23 3.36 20.53
CA ALA A 184 55.92 4.59 20.95
C ALA A 184 56.93 4.31 22.09
N ARG A 185 56.60 3.46 23.06
CA ARG A 185 57.52 3.09 24.13
C ARG A 185 58.72 2.31 23.62
N PHE A 186 58.56 1.43 22.65
CA PHE A 186 59.66 0.68 22.04
C PHE A 186 60.54 1.52 21.15
N SER A 187 60.00 2.53 20.47
CA SER A 187 60.72 3.46 19.58
C SER A 187 61.56 4.48 20.37
N ALA A 188 61.14 4.80 21.62
CA ALA A 188 61.84 5.73 22.50
C ALA A 188 63.07 5.14 23.23
N ASN A 189 63.19 3.81 23.20
CA ASN A 189 64.28 3.08 23.88
C ASN A 189 65.39 2.61 22.93
N LYS A 190 65.49 3.17 21.75
CA LYS A 190 66.57 3.07 20.81
C LYS A 190 67.33 4.40 20.69
#